data_820deb8ddbd8255771e6ee93ae23e62c
#
_entry.id   820deb8ddbd8255771e6ee93ae23e62c
#
_cell.length_a   1.000
_cell.length_b   1.000
_cell.length_c   1.000
_cell.angle_alpha   90.00
_cell.angle_beta   90.00
_cell.angle_gamma   90.00
#
_symmetry.space_group_name_H-M   'P 1'
#
loop_
_entity.id
_entity.type
_entity.pdbx_description
1 polymer ?
#
loop_
_entity_poly.entity_id
_entity_poly.type
_entity_poly.pdbx_seq_one_letter_code
_entity_poly.pdbx_strand_id
1 'polypeptide(L)'
;MADKNTFENEGKGPITINSNFSGAHDYFTNNVLPDDIRTHLRRIKAPTPYANNRDQVFMLVRAGTGKMVVNGIEYRLKPNTLINLGPFHRYRFIPDVGKMLEIVDSRMNSGTYVYMIANPYLKMEQFYVTSEPPVVYLTGLLADIANDSMNGLLGEMNVRSDDSTSICFCYMMDLLGILTEKMPKAYFRHDSGSGEKK
;
A
#
# COMPACT_ATOMS: atom_id res chain seq x y z
N MET A 1 -1.13 -12.68 -24.92
CA MET A 1 -2.24 -13.28 -24.17
C MET A 1 -2.33 -12.55 -22.84
N ALA A 2 -3.36 -11.73 -22.67
CA ALA A 2 -3.55 -10.96 -21.44
C ALA A 2 -4.02 -11.89 -20.33
N ASP A 3 -3.30 -11.89 -19.24
CA ASP A 3 -3.55 -12.73 -18.07
C ASP A 3 -4.87 -12.29 -17.43
N LYS A 4 -5.88 -13.13 -17.55
CA LYS A 4 -7.16 -12.98 -16.88
C LYS A 4 -7.00 -13.40 -15.40
N ASN A 5 -6.22 -12.66 -14.63
CA ASN A 5 -6.42 -12.61 -13.20
C ASN A 5 -7.66 -11.75 -12.97
N THR A 6 -8.81 -12.37 -13.06
CA THR A 6 -10.11 -11.76 -12.79
C THR A 6 -10.10 -11.21 -11.37
N PHE A 7 -9.91 -9.91 -11.28
CA PHE A 7 -10.29 -9.16 -10.09
C PHE A 7 -11.82 -9.14 -10.08
N GLU A 8 -12.43 -9.95 -9.26
CA GLU A 8 -13.85 -9.81 -8.97
C GLU A 8 -14.05 -8.50 -8.23
N ASN A 9 -14.27 -7.45 -8.99
CA ASN A 9 -14.57 -6.14 -8.48
C ASN A 9 -16.08 -5.97 -8.51
N GLU A 10 -16.76 -6.36 -7.46
CA GLU A 10 -18.20 -6.14 -7.28
C GLU A 10 -18.52 -4.69 -6.86
N GLY A 11 -17.55 -3.80 -6.82
CA GLY A 11 -17.71 -2.41 -6.37
C GLY A 11 -17.95 -1.40 -7.51
N LYS A 12 -18.40 -0.22 -7.16
CA LYS A 12 -18.71 0.91 -8.07
C LYS A 12 -17.47 1.54 -8.75
N GLY A 13 -16.31 0.89 -8.70
CA GLY A 13 -15.05 1.38 -9.30
C GLY A 13 -14.23 2.28 -8.35
N PRO A 14 -13.14 2.88 -8.83
CA PRO A 14 -12.21 3.63 -8.00
C PRO A 14 -12.83 4.90 -7.40
N ILE A 15 -12.33 5.28 -6.23
CA ILE A 15 -12.68 6.54 -5.57
C ILE A 15 -11.67 7.59 -6.00
N THR A 16 -12.16 8.71 -6.51
CA THR A 16 -11.35 9.86 -6.87
C THR A 16 -11.26 10.82 -5.70
N ILE A 17 -10.05 11.17 -5.27
CA ILE A 17 -9.85 12.18 -4.23
C ILE A 17 -10.07 13.56 -4.83
N ASN A 18 -11.14 14.22 -4.38
CA ASN A 18 -11.43 15.57 -4.81
C ASN A 18 -10.49 16.55 -4.11
N SER A 19 -9.61 17.19 -4.86
CA SER A 19 -8.56 18.07 -4.34
C SER A 19 -9.08 19.47 -3.97
N ASN A 20 -10.06 19.56 -3.09
CA ASN A 20 -10.52 20.84 -2.56
C ASN A 20 -9.56 21.47 -1.53
N PHE A 21 -8.32 20.99 -1.44
CA PHE A 21 -7.30 21.58 -0.59
C PHE A 21 -6.65 22.77 -1.30
N SER A 22 -6.89 23.96 -0.80
CA SER A 22 -6.55 25.23 -1.44
C SER A 22 -5.07 25.48 -1.77
N GLY A 23 -4.14 24.72 -1.21
CA GLY A 23 -2.71 24.87 -1.52
C GLY A 23 -2.19 23.88 -2.57
N ALA A 24 -2.91 22.79 -2.78
CA ALA A 24 -2.58 21.80 -3.80
C ALA A 24 -3.44 21.96 -5.06
N HIS A 25 -4.40 22.88 -5.02
CA HIS A 25 -5.44 23.04 -6.02
C HIS A 25 -4.86 23.17 -7.44
N ASP A 26 -3.87 24.04 -7.63
CA ASP A 26 -3.31 24.30 -8.96
C ASP A 26 -2.47 23.12 -9.49
N TYR A 27 -1.86 22.34 -8.61
CA TYR A 27 -1.11 21.16 -9.00
C TYR A 27 -2.03 20.01 -9.39
N PHE A 28 -3.14 19.84 -8.67
CA PHE A 28 -4.07 18.74 -8.89
C PHE A 28 -5.19 19.05 -9.88
N THR A 29 -5.58 20.32 -10.08
CA THR A 29 -6.62 20.68 -11.07
C THR A 29 -6.16 20.57 -12.50
N ASN A 30 -4.87 20.74 -12.77
CA ASN A 30 -4.31 20.54 -14.10
C ASN A 30 -3.92 19.10 -14.41
N ASN A 31 -3.82 18.26 -13.39
CA ASN A 31 -3.59 16.83 -13.52
C ASN A 31 -4.81 16.10 -12.96
N VAL A 32 -5.86 15.99 -13.77
CA VAL A 32 -7.01 15.16 -13.44
C VAL A 32 -6.49 13.76 -13.14
N LEU A 33 -6.51 13.38 -11.88
CA LEU A 33 -6.13 12.05 -11.42
C LEU A 33 -7.43 11.22 -11.33
N PRO A 34 -7.85 10.56 -12.41
CA PRO A 34 -8.95 9.63 -12.31
C PRO A 34 -8.49 8.44 -11.46
N ASP A 35 -9.36 7.94 -10.63
CA ASP A 35 -9.16 6.66 -9.95
C ASP A 35 -8.01 6.59 -8.93
N ASP A 36 -7.98 7.52 -7.99
CA ASP A 36 -6.87 7.65 -7.05
C ASP A 36 -6.70 6.47 -6.09
N ILE A 37 -7.79 5.85 -5.64
CA ILE A 37 -7.76 4.71 -4.71
C ILE A 37 -8.61 3.57 -5.25
N ARG A 38 -8.03 2.37 -5.23
CA ARG A 38 -8.71 1.11 -5.60
C ARG A 38 -8.35 0.04 -4.60
N THR A 39 -9.36 -0.59 -4.00
CA THR A 39 -9.14 -1.64 -3.00
C THR A 39 -9.86 -2.92 -3.42
N HIS A 40 -9.14 -4.05 -3.32
CA HIS A 40 -9.66 -5.36 -3.72
C HIS A 40 -9.26 -6.45 -2.71
N LEU A 41 -10.10 -7.46 -2.57
CA LEU A 41 -9.73 -8.71 -1.93
C LEU A 41 -9.21 -9.70 -2.98
N ARG A 42 -7.97 -10.14 -2.84
CA ARG A 42 -7.34 -11.13 -3.70
C ARG A 42 -7.27 -12.48 -3.00
N ARG A 43 -7.65 -13.54 -3.70
CA ARG A 43 -7.51 -14.93 -3.26
C ARG A 43 -6.54 -15.67 -4.17
N ILE A 44 -5.39 -16.04 -3.62
CA ILE A 44 -4.27 -16.59 -4.38
C ILE A 44 -4.06 -18.05 -3.94
N LYS A 45 -4.33 -18.99 -4.85
CA LYS A 45 -4.24 -20.44 -4.59
C LYS A 45 -3.00 -21.11 -5.19
N ALA A 46 -2.32 -20.42 -6.12
CA ALA A 46 -1.14 -20.93 -6.81
C ALA A 46 -0.10 -19.80 -6.97
N PRO A 47 1.17 -20.14 -7.23
CA PRO A 47 2.19 -19.14 -7.52
C PRO A 47 1.76 -18.20 -8.65
N THR A 48 1.88 -16.90 -8.42
CA THR A 48 1.55 -15.89 -9.44
C THR A 48 2.73 -15.63 -10.38
N PRO A 49 2.50 -15.17 -11.61
CA PRO A 49 3.56 -14.57 -12.40
C PRO A 49 4.12 -13.33 -11.69
N TYR A 50 5.28 -12.86 -12.14
CA TYR A 50 5.81 -11.58 -11.68
C TYR A 50 4.94 -10.41 -12.17
N ALA A 51 4.67 -9.48 -11.29
CA ALA A 51 3.94 -8.24 -11.57
C ALA A 51 4.78 -7.03 -11.17
N ASN A 52 4.54 -5.91 -11.85
CA ASN A 52 5.02 -4.59 -11.48
C ASN A 52 3.80 -3.69 -11.24
N ASN A 53 3.93 -2.74 -10.35
CA ASN A 53 2.93 -1.70 -10.17
C ASN A 53 3.39 -0.40 -10.83
N ARG A 54 2.43 0.41 -11.27
CA ARG A 54 2.67 1.83 -11.61
C ARG A 54 2.38 2.74 -10.42
N ASP A 55 1.54 2.24 -9.52
CA ASP A 55 1.01 2.94 -8.37
C ASP A 55 1.65 2.44 -7.09
N GLN A 56 1.45 3.18 -6.01
CA GLN A 56 1.75 2.72 -4.67
C GLN A 56 0.68 1.72 -4.22
N VAL A 57 1.10 0.62 -3.60
CA VAL A 57 0.18 -0.44 -3.19
C VAL A 57 0.43 -0.81 -1.74
N PHE A 58 -0.63 -0.76 -0.94
CA PHE A 58 -0.68 -1.30 0.40
C PHE A 58 -1.35 -2.67 0.36
N MET A 59 -0.75 -3.65 0.98
CA MET A 59 -1.28 -5.01 1.04
C MET A 59 -1.32 -5.50 2.46
N LEU A 60 -2.46 -6.05 2.88
CA LEU A 60 -2.60 -6.71 4.17
C LEU A 60 -2.96 -8.18 3.95
N VAL A 61 -2.15 -9.08 4.47
CA VAL A 61 -2.47 -10.51 4.49
C VAL A 61 -3.51 -10.76 5.56
N ARG A 62 -4.73 -11.12 5.15
CA ARG A 62 -5.86 -11.43 6.06
C ARG A 62 -5.82 -12.86 6.55
N ALA A 63 -5.55 -13.78 5.63
CA ALA A 63 -5.53 -15.21 5.94
C ALA A 63 -4.54 -15.97 5.05
N GLY A 64 -4.19 -17.17 5.49
CA GLY A 64 -3.26 -18.04 4.80
C GLY A 64 -1.80 -17.73 5.09
N THR A 65 -0.93 -18.54 4.50
CA THR A 65 0.52 -18.42 4.64
C THR A 65 1.20 -18.70 3.30
N GLY A 66 2.38 -18.14 3.13
CA GLY A 66 3.15 -18.28 1.89
C GLY A 66 4.40 -17.41 1.90
N LYS A 67 4.86 -17.08 0.72
CA LYS A 67 5.98 -16.17 0.49
C LYS A 67 5.61 -15.13 -0.55
N MET A 68 6.24 -13.97 -0.47
CA MET A 68 6.31 -12.99 -1.53
C MET A 68 7.78 -12.83 -1.93
N VAL A 69 8.04 -12.82 -3.21
CA VAL A 69 9.37 -12.48 -3.75
C VAL A 69 9.29 -11.09 -4.33
N VAL A 70 10.11 -10.16 -3.82
CA VAL A 70 10.21 -8.78 -4.31
C VAL A 70 11.64 -8.49 -4.71
N ASN A 71 11.87 -8.11 -5.94
CA ASN A 71 13.21 -7.82 -6.49
C ASN A 71 14.25 -8.93 -6.19
N GLY A 72 13.80 -10.19 -6.15
CA GLY A 72 14.66 -11.35 -5.84
C GLY A 72 14.76 -11.71 -4.36
N ILE A 73 14.26 -10.89 -3.44
CA ILE A 73 14.28 -11.14 -2.00
C ILE A 73 12.98 -11.81 -1.57
N GLU A 74 13.09 -12.87 -0.76
CA GLU A 74 11.94 -13.59 -0.23
C GLU A 74 11.48 -13.03 1.12
N TYR A 75 10.18 -12.76 1.22
CA TYR A 75 9.51 -12.35 2.45
C TYR A 75 8.47 -13.39 2.85
N ARG A 76 8.48 -13.82 4.10
CA ARG A 76 7.45 -14.72 4.63
C ARG A 76 6.14 -13.97 4.79
N LEU A 77 5.03 -14.59 4.37
CA LEU A 77 3.68 -14.05 4.53
C LEU A 77 2.90 -14.88 5.55
N LYS A 78 2.23 -14.16 6.46
CA LYS A 78 1.30 -14.71 7.46
C LYS A 78 0.21 -13.67 7.74
N PRO A 79 -0.90 -14.03 8.39
CA PRO A 79 -1.93 -13.04 8.76
C PRO A 79 -1.32 -11.84 9.49
N ASN A 80 -1.88 -10.66 9.22
CA ASN A 80 -1.42 -9.36 9.73
C ASN A 80 -0.01 -8.94 9.24
N THR A 81 0.43 -9.45 8.08
CA THR A 81 1.59 -8.89 7.39
C THR A 81 1.12 -7.71 6.54
N LEU A 82 1.58 -6.51 6.87
CA LEU A 82 1.36 -5.29 6.10
C LEU A 82 2.58 -5.02 5.21
N ILE A 83 2.31 -4.70 3.96
CA ILE A 83 3.33 -4.52 2.93
C ILE A 83 3.01 -3.25 2.15
N ASN A 84 4.03 -2.45 1.84
CA ASN A 84 3.91 -1.30 0.96
C ASN A 84 4.84 -1.47 -0.25
N LEU A 85 4.29 -1.53 -1.46
CA LEU A 85 5.04 -1.66 -2.70
C LEU A 85 4.89 -0.42 -3.57
N GLY A 86 6.00 0.11 -4.04
CA GLY A 86 6.02 1.20 -5.02
C GLY A 86 6.28 0.71 -6.46
N PRO A 87 6.37 1.64 -7.42
CA PRO A 87 6.52 1.34 -8.84
C PRO A 87 7.84 0.63 -9.21
N PHE A 88 8.84 0.66 -8.33
CA PHE A 88 10.14 0.01 -8.56
C PHE A 88 10.20 -1.44 -8.09
N HIS A 89 9.09 -1.97 -7.53
CA HIS A 89 9.04 -3.31 -6.99
C HIS A 89 8.43 -4.27 -8.01
N ARG A 90 9.22 -5.27 -8.41
CA ARG A 90 8.76 -6.43 -9.16
C ARG A 90 8.52 -7.57 -8.20
N TYR A 91 7.31 -8.08 -8.13
CA TYR A 91 6.93 -9.04 -7.11
C TYR A 91 6.06 -10.19 -7.64
N ARG A 92 6.04 -11.29 -6.89
CA ARG A 92 5.10 -12.40 -7.07
C ARG A 92 4.76 -13.03 -5.71
N PHE A 93 3.64 -13.73 -5.68
CA PHE A 93 3.20 -14.50 -4.53
C PHE A 93 3.40 -16.00 -4.75
N ILE A 94 3.72 -16.71 -3.67
CA ILE A 94 3.87 -18.16 -3.64
C ILE A 94 3.16 -18.65 -2.38
N PRO A 95 1.87 -19.06 -2.46
CA PRO A 95 1.17 -19.67 -1.33
C PRO A 95 1.87 -20.96 -0.89
N ASP A 96 1.77 -21.28 0.38
CA ASP A 96 2.20 -22.59 0.87
C ASP A 96 1.31 -23.70 0.26
N VAL A 97 1.86 -24.90 0.12
CA VAL A 97 1.16 -26.04 -0.47
C VAL A 97 -0.16 -26.30 0.27
N GLY A 98 -1.24 -26.38 -0.49
CA GLY A 98 -2.59 -26.59 0.05
C GLY A 98 -3.17 -25.41 0.81
N LYS A 99 -2.52 -24.24 0.80
CA LYS A 99 -3.02 -23.00 1.42
C LYS A 99 -3.48 -22.01 0.35
N MET A 100 -4.35 -21.11 0.77
CA MET A 100 -4.79 -19.96 -0.01
C MET A 100 -4.39 -18.70 0.75
N LEU A 101 -3.73 -17.77 0.07
CA LEU A 101 -3.49 -16.43 0.61
C LEU A 101 -4.71 -15.55 0.31
N GLU A 102 -5.24 -14.92 1.33
CA GLU A 102 -6.18 -13.81 1.20
C GLU A 102 -5.47 -12.51 1.52
N ILE A 103 -5.46 -11.60 0.55
CA ILE A 103 -4.75 -10.32 0.65
C ILE A 103 -5.71 -9.20 0.26
N VAL A 104 -5.89 -8.22 1.14
CA VAL A 104 -6.50 -6.96 0.75
C VAL A 104 -5.41 -6.08 0.14
N ASP A 105 -5.65 -5.66 -1.08
CA ASP A 105 -4.73 -4.88 -1.91
C ASP A 105 -5.40 -3.51 -2.14
N SER A 106 -4.82 -2.45 -1.59
CA SER A 106 -5.27 -1.08 -1.81
C SER A 106 -4.22 -0.30 -2.58
N ARG A 107 -4.58 0.15 -3.76
CA ARG A 107 -3.72 0.91 -4.67
C ARG A 107 -4.05 2.38 -4.60
N MET A 108 -3.01 3.18 -4.63
CA MET A 108 -3.10 4.62 -4.65
C MET A 108 -2.25 5.18 -5.77
N ASN A 109 -2.79 6.14 -6.50
CA ASN A 109 -2.03 6.90 -7.48
C ASN A 109 -0.76 7.49 -6.87
N SER A 110 0.35 7.43 -7.59
CA SER A 110 1.65 7.90 -7.09
C SER A 110 1.67 9.38 -6.73
N GLY A 111 0.92 10.22 -7.46
CA GLY A 111 0.80 11.65 -7.14
C GLY A 111 0.11 11.90 -5.80
N THR A 112 -1.01 11.21 -5.57
CA THR A 112 -1.74 11.26 -4.29
C THR A 112 -0.87 10.73 -3.15
N TYR A 113 -0.14 9.64 -3.38
CA TYR A 113 0.79 9.11 -2.40
C TYR A 113 1.89 10.13 -2.04
N VAL A 114 2.51 10.76 -3.03
CA VAL A 114 3.52 11.82 -2.81
C VAL A 114 2.94 12.94 -1.96
N TYR A 115 1.72 13.38 -2.25
CA TYR A 115 1.04 14.40 -1.47
C TYR A 115 0.84 13.99 0.00
N MET A 116 0.41 12.76 0.26
CA MET A 116 0.20 12.26 1.62
C MET A 116 1.50 12.21 2.42
N ILE A 117 2.57 11.72 1.81
CA ILE A 117 3.87 11.54 2.49
C ILE A 117 4.67 12.85 2.59
N ALA A 118 4.35 13.87 1.80
CA ALA A 118 4.91 15.21 1.96
C ALA A 118 4.47 15.87 3.30
N ASN A 119 3.57 15.21 4.04
CA ASN A 119 3.21 15.62 5.38
C ASN A 119 4.43 15.51 6.31
N PRO A 120 4.94 16.64 6.88
CA PRO A 120 6.18 16.66 7.67
C PRO A 120 6.08 15.84 8.97
N TYR A 121 4.86 15.54 9.43
CA TYR A 121 4.63 14.72 10.62
C TYR A 121 4.86 13.23 10.37
N LEU A 122 4.78 12.77 9.13
CA LEU A 122 4.95 11.36 8.79
C LEU A 122 6.40 10.94 8.58
N LYS A 123 7.31 11.89 8.34
CA LYS A 123 8.76 11.64 8.08
C LYS A 123 8.99 10.55 7.04
N MET A 124 8.17 10.56 5.98
CA MET A 124 8.09 9.48 4.99
C MET A 124 9.06 9.62 3.81
N GLU A 125 9.87 10.67 3.77
CA GLU A 125 10.80 10.99 2.68
C GLU A 125 11.75 9.84 2.33
N GLN A 126 11.93 8.92 3.26
CA GLN A 126 12.88 7.81 3.19
C GLN A 126 12.31 6.56 2.52
N PHE A 127 10.99 6.48 2.32
CA PHE A 127 10.35 5.31 1.68
C PHE A 127 10.56 5.23 0.17
N TYR A 128 11.11 6.28 -0.43
CA TYR A 128 11.26 6.37 -1.88
C TYR A 128 12.47 5.68 -2.45
N VAL A 129 13.47 5.38 -1.64
CA VAL A 129 14.83 5.13 -2.15
C VAL A 129 15.28 3.69 -1.96
N THR A 130 14.52 2.84 -1.30
CA THR A 130 14.96 1.47 -1.03
C THR A 130 14.41 0.47 -2.04
N SER A 131 15.29 -0.40 -2.54
CA SER A 131 14.92 -1.58 -3.33
C SER A 131 14.13 -2.62 -2.50
N GLU A 132 14.14 -2.46 -1.18
CA GLU A 132 13.45 -3.31 -0.23
C GLU A 132 12.15 -2.64 0.21
N PRO A 133 10.99 -3.29 0.00
CA PRO A 133 9.73 -2.74 0.44
C PRO A 133 9.60 -2.84 1.96
N PRO A 134 8.89 -1.90 2.61
CA PRO A 134 8.46 -2.10 3.99
C PRO A 134 7.54 -3.32 4.09
N VAL A 135 7.99 -4.32 4.85
CA VAL A 135 7.21 -5.50 5.22
C VAL A 135 7.16 -5.59 6.73
N VAL A 136 5.98 -5.43 7.30
CA VAL A 136 5.80 -5.31 8.75
C VAL A 136 4.84 -6.40 9.24
N TYR A 137 5.23 -7.08 10.32
CA TYR A 137 4.38 -8.05 11.01
C TYR A 137 3.66 -7.38 12.18
N LEU A 138 2.36 -7.21 12.04
CA LEU A 138 1.54 -6.50 13.02
C LEU A 138 1.01 -7.43 14.10
N THR A 139 0.84 -6.90 15.31
CA THR A 139 0.22 -7.59 16.45
C THR A 139 -0.58 -6.59 17.30
N GLY A 140 -1.56 -7.10 18.05
CA GLY A 140 -2.38 -6.28 18.96
C GLY A 140 -3.07 -5.13 18.25
N LEU A 141 -3.18 -4.00 18.90
CA LEU A 141 -3.91 -2.82 18.42
C LEU A 141 -3.54 -2.39 17.00
N LEU A 142 -2.28 -2.47 16.61
CA LEU A 142 -1.88 -2.07 15.25
C LEU A 142 -2.37 -3.04 14.18
N ALA A 143 -2.47 -4.33 14.51
CA ALA A 143 -3.10 -5.29 13.61
C ALA A 143 -4.60 -5.02 13.45
N ASP A 144 -5.27 -4.67 14.55
CA ASP A 144 -6.70 -4.35 14.55
C ASP A 144 -6.95 -3.09 13.70
N ILE A 145 -6.21 -2.01 13.94
CA ILE A 145 -6.31 -0.77 13.14
C ILE A 145 -6.07 -1.06 11.64
N ALA A 146 -5.04 -1.84 11.29
CA ALA A 146 -4.76 -2.15 9.89
C ALA A 146 -5.90 -2.96 9.23
N ASN A 147 -6.47 -3.93 9.96
CA ASN A 147 -7.60 -4.70 9.47
C ASN A 147 -8.85 -3.83 9.30
N ASP A 148 -9.14 -2.96 10.26
CA ASP A 148 -10.29 -2.06 10.21
C ASP A 148 -10.15 -1.06 9.06
N SER A 149 -8.97 -0.46 8.88
CA SER A 149 -8.71 0.46 7.78
C SER A 149 -8.84 -0.23 6.41
N MET A 150 -8.30 -1.44 6.25
CA MET A 150 -8.44 -2.20 4.99
C MET A 150 -9.88 -2.66 4.75
N ASN A 151 -10.64 -3.01 5.79
CA ASN A 151 -12.06 -3.34 5.68
C ASN A 151 -12.89 -2.10 5.33
N GLY A 152 -12.58 -0.97 5.94
CA GLY A 152 -13.20 0.31 5.62
C GLY A 152 -12.98 0.70 4.17
N LEU A 153 -11.74 0.61 3.67
CA LEU A 153 -11.43 0.84 2.26
C LEU A 153 -12.21 -0.09 1.33
N LEU A 154 -12.33 -1.38 1.65
CA LEU A 154 -13.18 -2.31 0.88
C LEU A 154 -14.65 -1.92 0.92
N GLY A 155 -15.14 -1.49 2.08
CA GLY A 155 -16.53 -1.04 2.25
C GLY A 155 -16.83 0.18 1.37
N GLU A 156 -15.95 1.17 1.37
CA GLU A 156 -16.10 2.38 0.56
C GLU A 156 -16.11 2.10 -0.94
N MET A 157 -15.40 1.06 -1.41
CA MET A 157 -15.48 0.64 -2.83
C MET A 157 -16.88 0.18 -3.22
N ASN A 158 -17.67 -0.33 -2.28
CA ASN A 158 -19.02 -0.85 -2.52
C ASN A 158 -20.10 0.21 -2.35
N VAL A 159 -19.96 1.10 -1.37
CA VAL A 159 -21.01 2.07 -0.98
C VAL A 159 -20.93 3.36 -1.80
N ARG A 160 -19.76 3.93 -1.95
CA ARG A 160 -19.49 5.21 -2.62
C ARG A 160 -20.47 6.32 -2.27
N SER A 161 -20.21 6.98 -1.18
CA SER A 161 -20.88 8.22 -0.78
C SER A 161 -20.06 9.45 -1.21
N ASP A 162 -20.62 10.63 -1.05
CA ASP A 162 -19.90 11.89 -1.27
C ASP A 162 -18.70 12.06 -0.32
N ASP A 163 -18.77 11.43 0.86
CA ASP A 163 -17.72 11.48 1.86
C ASP A 163 -16.64 10.39 1.69
N SER A 164 -16.86 9.43 0.78
CA SER A 164 -15.97 8.26 0.60
C SER A 164 -14.51 8.64 0.35
N THR A 165 -14.27 9.74 -0.35
CA THR A 165 -12.93 10.26 -0.62
C THR A 165 -12.19 10.60 0.67
N SER A 166 -12.82 11.37 1.55
CA SER A 166 -12.24 11.79 2.82
C SER A 166 -12.04 10.59 3.76
N ILE A 167 -12.99 9.68 3.78
CA ILE A 167 -12.95 8.45 4.58
C ILE A 167 -11.80 7.56 4.12
N CYS A 168 -11.67 7.32 2.81
CA CYS A 168 -10.54 6.55 2.26
C CYS A 168 -9.19 7.19 2.56
N PHE A 169 -9.12 8.51 2.49
CA PHE A 169 -7.89 9.23 2.85
C PHE A 169 -7.50 8.98 4.32
N CYS A 170 -8.44 9.03 5.25
CA CYS A 170 -8.20 8.72 6.66
C CYS A 170 -7.67 7.29 6.84
N TYR A 171 -8.31 6.29 6.25
CA TYR A 171 -7.84 4.90 6.32
C TYR A 171 -6.44 4.71 5.75
N MET A 172 -6.11 5.38 4.64
CA MET A 172 -4.77 5.33 4.08
C MET A 172 -3.73 5.99 4.98
N MET A 173 -4.10 7.07 5.68
CA MET A 173 -3.23 7.74 6.67
C MET A 173 -2.95 6.83 7.87
N ASP A 174 -3.93 6.05 8.34
CA ASP A 174 -3.72 5.05 9.39
C ASP A 174 -2.66 4.03 8.96
N LEU A 175 -2.78 3.48 7.75
CA LEU A 175 -1.81 2.51 7.22
C LEU A 175 -0.39 3.10 7.09
N LEU A 176 -0.28 4.34 6.64
CA LEU A 176 0.99 5.07 6.59
C LEU A 176 1.57 5.30 7.99
N GLY A 177 0.74 5.70 8.95
CA GLY A 177 1.13 5.87 10.34
C GLY A 177 1.68 4.60 10.95
N ILE A 178 1.01 3.46 10.73
CA ILE A 178 1.46 2.13 11.17
C ILE A 178 2.84 1.80 10.59
N LEU A 179 3.05 2.02 9.28
CA LEU A 179 4.34 1.76 8.65
C LEU A 179 5.44 2.63 9.26
N THR A 180 5.17 3.91 9.46
CA THR A 180 6.14 4.85 10.07
C THR A 180 6.53 4.41 11.49
N GLU A 181 5.56 3.95 12.29
CA GLU A 181 5.77 3.50 13.66
C GLU A 181 6.61 2.20 13.71
N LYS A 182 6.36 1.28 12.78
CA LYS A 182 6.92 -0.09 12.83
C LYS A 182 8.17 -0.31 12.01
N MET A 183 8.55 0.63 11.15
CA MET A 183 9.77 0.48 10.38
C MET A 183 11.01 0.47 11.28
N PRO A 184 11.96 -0.44 11.02
CA PRO A 184 13.23 -0.44 11.75
C PRO A 184 13.94 0.90 11.61
N LYS A 185 14.43 1.47 12.72
CA LYS A 185 15.19 2.72 12.73
C LYS A 185 16.43 2.71 11.81
N ALA A 186 16.89 1.53 11.40
CA ALA A 186 17.98 1.38 10.42
C ALA A 186 17.63 1.95 9.05
N TYR A 187 16.35 1.95 8.66
CA TYR A 187 15.89 2.61 7.43
C TYR A 187 16.00 4.14 7.51
N PHE A 188 16.17 4.70 8.73
CA PHE A 188 16.23 6.13 9.00
C PHE A 188 17.67 6.64 9.24
N ARG A 189 18.68 5.79 9.11
CA ARG A 189 20.07 6.26 9.15
C ARG A 189 20.47 6.81 7.78
N HIS A 190 20.30 8.12 7.61
CA HIS A 190 21.20 8.86 6.75
C HIS A 190 22.60 8.67 7.32
N ASP A 191 23.51 8.13 6.53
CA ASP A 191 24.92 8.39 6.71
C ASP A 191 25.11 9.91 6.56
N SER A 192 24.94 10.62 7.65
CA SER A 192 25.57 11.92 7.82
C SER A 192 27.08 11.62 7.88
N GLY A 193 27.64 11.41 6.70
CA GLY A 193 29.09 11.37 6.54
C GLY A 193 29.65 12.64 7.14
N SER A 194 30.05 12.56 8.39
CA SER A 194 30.89 13.52 9.03
C SER A 194 32.22 13.50 8.27
N GLY A 195 32.31 14.34 7.25
CA GLY A 195 33.57 14.69 6.64
C GLY A 195 34.41 15.41 7.69
N GLU A 196 35.07 14.70 8.56
CA GLU A 196 36.25 15.21 9.23
C GLU A 196 37.35 15.39 8.19
N LYS A 197 37.47 16.60 7.71
CA LYS A 197 38.70 17.07 7.06
C LYS A 197 39.76 17.20 8.16
N LYS A 198 40.76 16.34 8.08
CA LYS A 198 42.09 16.65 8.61
C LYS A 198 42.89 17.40 7.56
#